data_28c5a62eeec12acb6ad6610cbdb6b7bd
#
_entry.id   28c5a62eeec12acb6ad6610cbdb6b7bd
#
_cell.length_a   1.000
_cell.length_b   1.000
_cell.length_c   1.000
_cell.angle_alpha   90.00
_cell.angle_beta   90.00
_cell.angle_gamma   90.00
#
_symmetry.space_group_name_H-M   'P 1'
#
loop_
_entity.id
_entity.type
_entity.pdbx_description
1 polymer ?
#
loop_
_entity_poly.entity_id
_entity_poly.type
_entity_poly.pdbx_seq_one_letter_code
_entity_poly.pdbx_strand_id
1 'polypeptide(L)'
;MDLQIKGKTALVTGGTKGIGRAIVDTFVAEGANVAFCARNADEVAATEAAHAKSGSTVVGTVMDVRNGDAVSKWVDDSAQLFGGIDMIVSNVSALAIPDTLENWAESLAVDLMGTVNLVKASIPHLEKSKAPSIVAISSVSGREVDFASGPYGTAKTAIIGYIAGVAFQLAEKGIRANTVSPGNTYHVGGVWESIEGGNPELFTFAMGLNPTGRMGTPQEIASSVVFISSPLSSRTTGANLLIDGALTRGIQF
;
A
#
# COMPACT_ATOMS: atom_id res chain seq x y z
N MET A 1 7.53 20.50 -5.72
CA MET A 1 8.69 19.82 -5.06
C MET A 1 9.11 18.72 -6.00
N ASP A 2 10.37 18.62 -6.36
CA ASP A 2 10.86 17.50 -7.18
C ASP A 2 11.14 16.31 -6.26
N LEU A 3 10.39 15.22 -6.42
CA LEU A 3 10.54 14.00 -5.60
C LEU A 3 11.76 13.16 -5.99
N GLN A 4 12.45 13.49 -7.06
CA GLN A 4 13.64 12.78 -7.56
C GLN A 4 13.40 11.30 -7.88
N ILE A 5 12.18 10.99 -8.34
CA ILE A 5 11.78 9.61 -8.68
C ILE A 5 11.56 9.39 -10.18
N LYS A 6 11.74 10.42 -11.00
CA LYS A 6 11.64 10.29 -12.46
C LYS A 6 12.59 9.20 -12.98
N GLY A 7 12.04 8.27 -13.74
CA GLY A 7 12.78 7.13 -14.31
C GLY A 7 13.13 6.01 -13.31
N LYS A 8 12.79 6.16 -12.01
CA LYS A 8 12.91 5.08 -11.02
C LYS A 8 11.79 4.08 -11.17
N THR A 9 11.99 2.88 -10.63
CA THR A 9 11.03 1.79 -10.71
C THR A 9 10.33 1.57 -9.38
N ALA A 10 9.00 1.59 -9.41
CA ALA A 10 8.13 1.25 -8.27
C ALA A 10 7.32 -0.02 -8.55
N LEU A 11 7.22 -0.93 -7.57
CA LEU A 11 6.32 -2.08 -7.58
C LEU A 11 5.15 -1.82 -6.63
N VAL A 12 3.91 -2.03 -7.09
CA VAL A 12 2.70 -1.78 -6.28
C VAL A 12 1.77 -2.99 -6.32
N THR A 13 1.47 -3.58 -5.17
CA THR A 13 0.45 -4.63 -5.10
C THR A 13 -0.96 -4.04 -4.97
N GLY A 14 -1.94 -4.60 -5.69
CA GLY A 14 -3.33 -4.10 -5.69
C GLY A 14 -3.48 -2.77 -6.42
N GLY A 15 -2.82 -2.59 -7.57
CA GLY A 15 -2.72 -1.32 -8.28
C GLY A 15 -3.92 -0.93 -9.15
N THR A 16 -5.04 -1.66 -9.12
CA THR A 16 -6.16 -1.43 -10.05
C THR A 16 -7.29 -0.57 -9.50
N LYS A 17 -7.45 -0.47 -8.18
CA LYS A 17 -8.56 0.25 -7.51
C LYS A 17 -8.08 1.05 -6.29
N GLY A 18 -8.90 2.01 -5.87
CA GLY A 18 -8.78 2.72 -4.61
C GLY A 18 -7.39 3.30 -4.37
N ILE A 19 -6.87 3.09 -3.17
CA ILE A 19 -5.56 3.61 -2.75
C ILE A 19 -4.44 3.09 -3.66
N GLY A 20 -4.42 1.79 -4.00
CA GLY A 20 -3.39 1.21 -4.84
C GLY A 20 -3.36 1.80 -6.24
N ARG A 21 -4.53 2.03 -6.86
CA ARG A 21 -4.61 2.70 -8.16
C ARG A 21 -4.13 4.14 -8.06
N ALA A 22 -4.53 4.89 -7.04
CA ALA A 22 -4.06 6.25 -6.85
C ALA A 22 -2.53 6.32 -6.63
N ILE A 23 -1.94 5.31 -5.97
CA ILE A 23 -0.49 5.20 -5.82
C ILE A 23 0.18 4.99 -7.17
N VAL A 24 -0.33 4.08 -8.02
CA VAL A 24 0.17 3.89 -9.39
C VAL A 24 0.08 5.19 -10.18
N ASP A 25 -1.09 5.84 -10.18
CA ASP A 25 -1.33 7.10 -10.89
C ASP A 25 -0.35 8.20 -10.44
N THR A 26 -0.10 8.30 -9.13
CA THR A 26 0.80 9.32 -8.56
C THR A 26 2.26 9.05 -8.91
N PHE A 27 2.75 7.80 -8.82
CA PHE A 27 4.09 7.45 -9.26
C PHE A 27 4.30 7.78 -10.74
N VAL A 28 3.33 7.44 -11.59
CA VAL A 28 3.37 7.73 -13.03
C VAL A 28 3.38 9.23 -13.30
N ALA A 29 2.56 10.01 -12.59
CA ALA A 29 2.53 11.47 -12.72
C ALA A 29 3.88 12.12 -12.35
N GLU A 30 4.61 11.53 -11.40
CA GLU A 30 5.97 11.95 -11.01
C GLU A 30 7.07 11.36 -11.93
N GLY A 31 6.68 10.67 -13.01
CA GLY A 31 7.59 10.13 -14.03
C GLY A 31 8.31 8.84 -13.65
N ALA A 32 7.86 8.11 -12.65
CA ALA A 32 8.39 6.79 -12.31
C ALA A 32 7.82 5.72 -13.24
N ASN A 33 8.59 4.66 -13.50
CA ASN A 33 8.10 3.42 -14.10
C ASN A 33 7.42 2.57 -13.02
N VAL A 34 6.34 1.87 -13.38
CA VAL A 34 5.55 1.12 -12.40
C VAL A 34 5.24 -0.29 -12.89
N ALA A 35 5.61 -1.31 -12.11
CA ALA A 35 4.96 -2.61 -12.18
C ALA A 35 3.89 -2.70 -11.09
N PHE A 36 2.71 -3.20 -11.46
CA PHE A 36 1.65 -3.44 -10.47
C PHE A 36 1.01 -4.80 -10.69
N CYS A 37 0.38 -5.33 -9.65
CA CYS A 37 -0.36 -6.57 -9.76
C CYS A 37 -1.77 -6.45 -9.18
N ALA A 38 -2.69 -7.26 -9.70
CA ALA A 38 -4.03 -7.49 -9.15
C ALA A 38 -4.58 -8.82 -9.65
N ARG A 39 -5.72 -9.25 -9.12
CA ARG A 39 -6.33 -10.55 -9.48
C ARG A 39 -7.22 -10.49 -10.71
N ASN A 40 -7.82 -9.35 -11.01
CA ASN A 40 -8.76 -9.19 -12.12
C ASN A 40 -8.04 -8.74 -13.39
N ALA A 41 -8.09 -9.58 -14.42
CA ALA A 41 -7.39 -9.34 -15.68
C ALA A 41 -7.90 -8.09 -16.43
N ASP A 42 -9.20 -7.85 -16.43
CA ASP A 42 -9.80 -6.71 -17.14
C ASP A 42 -9.38 -5.38 -16.49
N GLU A 43 -9.35 -5.35 -15.14
CA GLU A 43 -8.90 -4.18 -14.38
C GLU A 43 -7.40 -3.92 -14.58
N VAL A 44 -6.58 -4.99 -14.67
CA VAL A 44 -5.16 -4.89 -14.96
C VAL A 44 -4.97 -4.26 -16.34
N ALA A 45 -5.62 -4.80 -17.38
CA ALA A 45 -5.55 -4.28 -18.74
C ALA A 45 -6.04 -2.82 -18.84
N ALA A 46 -7.15 -2.50 -18.17
CA ALA A 46 -7.70 -1.14 -18.13
C ALA A 46 -6.73 -0.14 -17.47
N THR A 47 -6.04 -0.58 -16.41
CA THR A 47 -5.05 0.26 -15.72
C THR A 47 -3.82 0.53 -16.60
N GLU A 48 -3.29 -0.48 -17.29
CA GLU A 48 -2.19 -0.29 -18.25
C GLU A 48 -2.60 0.66 -19.39
N ALA A 49 -3.77 0.44 -19.98
CA ALA A 49 -4.30 1.27 -21.07
C ALA A 49 -4.45 2.74 -20.66
N ALA A 50 -4.85 3.02 -19.42
CA ALA A 50 -4.97 4.37 -18.91
C ALA A 50 -3.64 5.13 -18.87
N HIS A 51 -2.52 4.41 -18.76
CA HIS A 51 -1.18 4.99 -18.69
C HIS A 51 -0.36 4.87 -19.99
N ALA A 52 -0.93 4.32 -21.07
CA ALA A 52 -0.22 4.08 -22.33
C ALA A 52 0.43 5.34 -22.96
N LYS A 53 -0.02 6.54 -22.59
CA LYS A 53 0.48 7.83 -23.10
C LYS A 53 1.18 8.67 -22.03
N SER A 54 1.48 8.11 -20.87
CA SER A 54 2.05 8.86 -19.73
C SER A 54 3.52 9.25 -19.92
N GLY A 55 4.24 8.56 -20.79
CA GLY A 55 5.69 8.70 -20.92
C GLY A 55 6.49 7.81 -19.96
N SER A 56 5.85 7.17 -18.99
CA SER A 56 6.42 6.15 -18.11
C SER A 56 6.04 4.76 -18.61
N THR A 57 6.86 3.77 -18.33
CA THR A 57 6.50 2.36 -18.59
C THR A 57 5.66 1.85 -17.42
N VAL A 58 4.45 1.38 -17.72
CA VAL A 58 3.51 0.83 -16.73
C VAL A 58 3.10 -0.57 -17.16
N VAL A 59 3.34 -1.57 -16.30
CA VAL A 59 3.06 -2.98 -16.61
C VAL A 59 2.26 -3.62 -15.48
N GLY A 60 1.15 -4.23 -15.82
CA GLY A 60 0.28 -4.96 -14.91
C GLY A 60 0.50 -6.47 -14.99
N THR A 61 0.35 -7.16 -13.88
CA THR A 61 0.42 -8.62 -13.80
C THR A 61 -0.79 -9.17 -13.08
N VAL A 62 -1.44 -10.17 -13.67
CA VAL A 62 -2.54 -10.89 -13.01
C VAL A 62 -1.94 -11.87 -12.02
N MET A 63 -2.10 -11.61 -10.72
CA MET A 63 -1.46 -12.41 -9.68
C MET A 63 -2.22 -12.32 -8.35
N ASP A 64 -2.16 -13.39 -7.57
CA ASP A 64 -2.59 -13.42 -6.17
C ASP A 64 -1.36 -13.38 -5.25
N VAL A 65 -1.31 -12.41 -4.35
CA VAL A 65 -0.19 -12.20 -3.40
C VAL A 65 -0.03 -13.32 -2.38
N ARG A 66 -1.03 -14.21 -2.23
CA ARG A 66 -0.93 -15.40 -1.39
C ARG A 66 0.08 -16.42 -1.94
N ASN A 67 0.31 -16.39 -3.25
CA ASN A 67 1.29 -17.25 -3.89
C ASN A 67 2.67 -16.60 -3.85
N GLY A 68 3.50 -16.99 -2.87
CA GLY A 68 4.83 -16.44 -2.66
C GLY A 68 5.78 -16.66 -3.85
N ASP A 69 5.68 -17.81 -4.53
CA ASP A 69 6.50 -18.11 -5.72
C ASP A 69 6.12 -17.20 -6.89
N ALA A 70 4.83 -16.94 -7.08
CA ALA A 70 4.36 -16.00 -8.10
C ALA A 70 4.81 -14.57 -7.78
N VAL A 71 4.79 -14.16 -6.51
CA VAL A 71 5.32 -12.85 -6.07
C VAL A 71 6.81 -12.75 -6.37
N SER A 72 7.60 -13.77 -6.01
CA SER A 72 9.05 -13.78 -6.27
C SER A 72 9.33 -13.67 -7.77
N LYS A 73 8.66 -14.48 -8.59
CA LYS A 73 8.80 -14.42 -10.04
C LYS A 73 8.43 -13.05 -10.61
N TRP A 74 7.33 -12.44 -10.16
CA TRP A 74 6.90 -11.11 -10.59
C TRP A 74 7.93 -10.03 -10.26
N VAL A 75 8.53 -10.09 -9.08
CA VAL A 75 9.59 -9.17 -8.65
C VAL A 75 10.81 -9.31 -9.55
N ASP A 76 11.27 -10.55 -9.82
CA ASP A 76 12.43 -10.83 -10.67
C ASP A 76 12.18 -10.39 -12.13
N ASP A 77 11.02 -10.72 -12.70
CA ASP A 77 10.62 -10.31 -14.05
C ASP A 77 10.58 -8.77 -14.17
N SER A 78 10.04 -8.09 -13.15
CA SER A 78 10.00 -6.63 -13.10
C SER A 78 11.39 -6.02 -13.01
N ALA A 79 12.26 -6.58 -12.17
CA ALA A 79 13.65 -6.13 -12.06
C ALA A 79 14.41 -6.29 -13.37
N GLN A 80 14.17 -7.38 -14.09
CA GLN A 80 14.76 -7.60 -15.42
C GLN A 80 14.23 -6.61 -16.45
N LEU A 81 12.92 -6.37 -16.47
CA LEU A 81 12.27 -5.47 -17.41
C LEU A 81 12.76 -4.02 -17.28
N PHE A 82 12.85 -3.53 -16.05
CA PHE A 82 13.19 -2.13 -15.76
C PHE A 82 14.69 -1.89 -15.48
N GLY A 83 15.48 -2.96 -15.38
CA GLY A 83 16.89 -2.85 -15.02
C GLY A 83 17.15 -2.65 -13.53
N GLY A 84 16.16 -2.85 -12.67
CA GLY A 84 16.24 -2.74 -11.21
C GLY A 84 14.93 -2.30 -10.56
N ILE A 85 14.90 -2.29 -9.24
CA ILE A 85 13.76 -1.86 -8.42
C ILE A 85 14.26 -0.86 -7.38
N ASP A 86 13.59 0.29 -7.28
CA ASP A 86 13.92 1.32 -6.29
C ASP A 86 12.91 1.36 -5.13
N MET A 87 11.64 1.15 -5.41
CA MET A 87 10.58 1.32 -4.44
C MET A 87 9.58 0.17 -4.51
N ILE A 88 9.09 -0.29 -3.37
CA ILE A 88 7.99 -1.24 -3.32
C ILE A 88 6.88 -0.73 -2.40
N VAL A 89 5.62 -0.97 -2.79
CA VAL A 89 4.45 -0.65 -1.99
C VAL A 89 3.57 -1.90 -1.85
N SER A 90 3.48 -2.42 -0.62
CA SER A 90 2.51 -3.46 -0.26
C SER A 90 1.19 -2.83 0.13
N ASN A 91 0.18 -2.95 -0.75
CA ASN A 91 -1.11 -2.29 -0.54
C ASN A 91 -2.31 -3.25 -0.51
N VAL A 92 -2.19 -4.47 -1.04
CA VAL A 92 -3.30 -5.43 -1.05
C VAL A 92 -3.84 -5.70 0.35
N SER A 93 -5.16 -5.78 0.49
CA SER A 93 -5.84 -6.22 1.70
C SER A 93 -7.02 -7.12 1.37
N ALA A 94 -7.27 -8.10 2.23
CA ALA A 94 -8.45 -8.95 2.18
C ALA A 94 -9.71 -8.21 2.64
N LEU A 95 -9.57 -7.16 3.46
CA LEU A 95 -10.68 -6.47 4.13
C LEU A 95 -11.60 -7.45 4.90
N ALA A 96 -11.03 -8.51 5.46
CA ALA A 96 -11.74 -9.57 6.16
C ALA A 96 -12.05 -9.14 7.61
N ILE A 97 -13.12 -8.37 7.80
CA ILE A 97 -13.46 -7.70 9.06
C ILE A 97 -14.17 -8.61 10.07
N PRO A 98 -15.24 -9.38 9.69
CA PRO A 98 -15.93 -10.24 10.64
C PRO A 98 -15.01 -11.23 11.34
N ASP A 99 -15.19 -11.42 12.66
CA ASP A 99 -14.36 -12.31 13.48
C ASP A 99 -14.76 -13.78 13.28
N THR A 100 -14.23 -14.38 12.19
CA THR A 100 -14.39 -15.80 11.85
C THR A 100 -13.02 -16.42 11.56
N LEU A 101 -12.89 -17.74 11.74
CA LEU A 101 -11.63 -18.44 11.46
C LEU A 101 -11.19 -18.31 10.00
N GLU A 102 -12.15 -18.28 9.07
CA GLU A 102 -11.88 -18.07 7.65
C GLU A 102 -11.28 -16.69 7.40
N ASN A 103 -11.84 -15.64 8.03
CA ASN A 103 -11.32 -14.28 7.91
C ASN A 103 -9.95 -14.11 8.57
N TRP A 104 -9.68 -14.81 9.67
CA TRP A 104 -8.34 -14.89 10.25
C TRP A 104 -7.33 -15.48 9.26
N ALA A 105 -7.66 -16.62 8.65
CA ALA A 105 -6.80 -17.24 7.66
C ALA A 105 -6.56 -16.32 6.46
N GLU A 106 -7.61 -15.67 5.95
CA GLU A 106 -7.53 -14.77 4.80
C GLU A 106 -6.73 -13.51 5.10
N SER A 107 -6.98 -12.82 6.23
CA SER A 107 -6.20 -11.64 6.64
C SER A 107 -4.72 -11.95 6.83
N LEU A 108 -4.40 -13.06 7.48
CA LEU A 108 -3.01 -13.45 7.66
C LEU A 108 -2.33 -13.81 6.32
N ALA A 109 -3.02 -14.53 5.44
CA ALA A 109 -2.46 -14.93 4.16
C ALA A 109 -2.27 -13.76 3.19
N VAL A 110 -3.26 -12.89 3.08
CA VAL A 110 -3.26 -11.78 2.12
C VAL A 110 -2.51 -10.56 2.66
N ASP A 111 -2.93 -10.04 3.82
CA ASP A 111 -2.40 -8.78 4.34
C ASP A 111 -0.98 -8.94 4.88
N LEU A 112 -0.77 -9.92 5.79
CA LEU A 112 0.52 -10.09 6.43
C LEU A 112 1.50 -10.86 5.54
N MET A 113 1.17 -12.08 5.12
CA MET A 113 2.10 -12.91 4.36
C MET A 113 2.32 -12.38 2.95
N GLY A 114 1.31 -11.77 2.31
CA GLY A 114 1.50 -11.05 1.05
C GLY A 114 2.53 -9.92 1.17
N THR A 115 2.50 -9.16 2.28
CA THR A 115 3.52 -8.13 2.58
C THR A 115 4.89 -8.77 2.81
N VAL A 116 4.98 -9.83 3.61
CA VAL A 116 6.25 -10.54 3.88
C VAL A 116 6.87 -11.09 2.61
N ASN A 117 6.07 -11.71 1.75
CA ASN A 117 6.54 -12.28 0.47
C ASN A 117 7.11 -11.20 -0.44
N LEU A 118 6.40 -10.08 -0.62
CA LEU A 118 6.89 -8.96 -1.43
C LEU A 118 8.19 -8.38 -0.89
N VAL A 119 8.26 -8.11 0.41
CA VAL A 119 9.47 -7.55 1.04
C VAL A 119 10.66 -8.49 0.85
N LYS A 120 10.51 -9.79 1.18
CA LYS A 120 11.60 -10.77 1.05
C LYS A 120 12.10 -10.92 -0.38
N ALA A 121 11.20 -11.01 -1.35
CA ALA A 121 11.56 -11.11 -2.77
C ALA A 121 12.29 -9.87 -3.27
N SER A 122 11.95 -8.69 -2.74
CA SER A 122 12.48 -7.41 -3.26
C SER A 122 13.84 -7.02 -2.66
N ILE A 123 14.22 -7.50 -1.47
CA ILE A 123 15.48 -7.12 -0.80
C ILE A 123 16.70 -7.24 -1.71
N PRO A 124 16.94 -8.36 -2.45
CA PRO A 124 18.14 -8.49 -3.28
C PRO A 124 18.23 -7.47 -4.42
N HIS A 125 17.10 -6.95 -4.87
CA HIS A 125 17.01 -5.90 -5.90
C HIS A 125 17.14 -4.50 -5.28
N LEU A 126 16.50 -4.25 -4.13
CA LEU A 126 16.60 -2.99 -3.41
C LEU A 126 18.01 -2.69 -2.92
N GLU A 127 18.80 -3.70 -2.55
CA GLU A 127 20.22 -3.57 -2.17
C GLU A 127 21.08 -2.98 -3.30
N LYS A 128 20.64 -3.07 -4.55
CA LYS A 128 21.34 -2.52 -5.72
C LYS A 128 20.88 -1.11 -6.08
N SER A 129 19.79 -0.64 -5.48
CA SER A 129 19.24 0.71 -5.73
C SER A 129 20.02 1.78 -4.97
N LYS A 130 20.06 2.99 -5.54
CA LYS A 130 20.63 4.19 -4.89
C LYS A 130 19.63 4.92 -3.98
N ALA A 131 18.36 4.54 -4.02
CA ALA A 131 17.31 5.17 -3.22
C ALA A 131 16.22 4.15 -2.82
N PRO A 132 16.60 3.03 -2.18
CA PRO A 132 15.68 1.93 -1.91
C PRO A 132 14.66 2.31 -0.83
N SER A 133 13.39 1.97 -1.08
CA SER A 133 12.31 2.22 -0.13
C SER A 133 11.25 1.13 -0.15
N ILE A 134 10.78 0.77 1.03
CA ILE A 134 9.67 -0.13 1.29
C ILE A 134 8.56 0.66 1.98
N VAL A 135 7.35 0.59 1.46
CA VAL A 135 6.16 1.12 2.13
C VAL A 135 5.09 0.03 2.21
N ALA A 136 4.48 -0.15 3.37
CA ALA A 136 3.32 -1.02 3.53
C ALA A 136 2.11 -0.23 4.01
N ILE A 137 0.95 -0.51 3.42
CA ILE A 137 -0.31 0.11 3.80
C ILE A 137 -0.92 -0.68 4.95
N SER A 138 -0.94 -0.04 6.12
CA SER A 138 -1.65 -0.50 7.30
C SER A 138 -3.05 0.12 7.37
N SER A 139 -3.51 0.52 8.53
CA SER A 139 -4.79 1.18 8.79
C SER A 139 -4.76 1.86 10.16
N VAL A 140 -5.64 2.82 10.41
CA VAL A 140 -5.95 3.28 11.77
C VAL A 140 -6.40 2.13 12.66
N SER A 141 -7.14 1.15 12.12
CA SER A 141 -7.53 -0.09 12.82
C SER A 141 -6.36 -0.97 13.26
N GLY A 142 -5.16 -0.75 12.72
CA GLY A 142 -3.92 -1.36 13.19
C GLY A 142 -3.28 -0.63 14.38
N ARG A 143 -3.84 0.49 14.79
CA ARG A 143 -3.34 1.34 15.88
C ARG A 143 -4.33 1.56 17.02
N GLU A 144 -5.61 1.61 16.68
CA GLU A 144 -6.69 1.84 17.64
C GLU A 144 -7.72 0.71 17.52
N VAL A 145 -8.41 0.44 18.62
CA VAL A 145 -9.53 -0.50 18.63
C VAL A 145 -10.75 0.18 18.03
N ASP A 146 -11.27 -0.39 16.98
CA ASP A 146 -12.47 0.09 16.28
C ASP A 146 -13.37 -1.09 15.83
N PHE A 147 -14.36 -0.81 14.99
CA PHE A 147 -15.28 -1.83 14.47
C PHE A 147 -14.60 -2.91 13.60
N ALA A 148 -13.39 -2.63 13.09
CA ALA A 148 -12.60 -3.57 12.29
C ALA A 148 -11.51 -4.28 13.10
N SER A 149 -11.53 -4.18 14.43
CA SER A 149 -10.70 -4.97 15.32
C SER A 149 -11.03 -6.45 15.16
N GLY A 150 -10.05 -7.34 15.33
CA GLY A 150 -10.17 -8.75 14.99
C GLY A 150 -9.19 -9.13 13.88
N PRO A 151 -9.57 -9.95 12.88
CA PRO A 151 -8.63 -10.42 11.85
C PRO A 151 -7.94 -9.27 11.11
N TYR A 152 -8.71 -8.32 10.59
CA TYR A 152 -8.20 -7.18 9.84
C TYR A 152 -7.30 -6.29 10.69
N GLY A 153 -7.81 -5.76 11.81
CA GLY A 153 -7.05 -4.85 12.68
C GLY A 153 -5.76 -5.49 13.20
N THR A 154 -5.83 -6.77 13.59
CA THR A 154 -4.66 -7.52 14.06
C THR A 154 -3.61 -7.68 12.95
N ALA A 155 -4.00 -8.04 11.73
CA ALA A 155 -3.09 -8.14 10.61
C ALA A 155 -2.44 -6.78 10.30
N LYS A 156 -3.20 -5.68 10.36
CA LYS A 156 -2.69 -4.33 10.15
C LYS A 156 -1.73 -3.87 11.26
N THR A 157 -1.96 -4.27 12.52
CA THR A 157 -1.00 -4.08 13.61
C THR A 157 0.28 -4.88 13.38
N ALA A 158 0.16 -6.14 12.98
CA ALA A 158 1.31 -6.99 12.69
C ALA A 158 2.20 -6.43 11.56
N ILE A 159 1.60 -5.83 10.52
CA ILE A 159 2.34 -5.15 9.45
C ILE A 159 3.18 -4.00 10.00
N ILE A 160 2.64 -3.17 10.91
CA ILE A 160 3.40 -2.07 11.52
C ILE A 160 4.64 -2.60 12.24
N GLY A 161 4.46 -3.63 13.09
CA GLY A 161 5.56 -4.26 13.83
C GLY A 161 6.60 -4.91 12.91
N TYR A 162 6.13 -5.63 11.88
CA TYR A 162 7.00 -6.26 10.89
C TYR A 162 7.86 -5.24 10.15
N ILE A 163 7.27 -4.18 9.61
CA ILE A 163 7.98 -3.14 8.85
C ILE A 163 8.95 -2.34 9.73
N ALA A 164 8.60 -2.09 10.99
CA ALA A 164 9.53 -1.47 11.94
C ALA A 164 10.78 -2.36 12.18
N GLY A 165 10.59 -3.69 12.30
CA GLY A 165 11.68 -4.66 12.37
C GLY A 165 12.53 -4.69 11.09
N VAL A 166 11.90 -4.68 9.92
CA VAL A 166 12.57 -4.61 8.61
C VAL A 166 13.40 -3.32 8.51
N ALA A 167 12.86 -2.18 8.94
CA ALA A 167 13.56 -0.90 8.92
C ALA A 167 14.87 -0.96 9.74
N PHE A 168 14.80 -1.51 10.94
CA PHE A 168 15.98 -1.69 11.79
C PHE A 168 17.03 -2.62 11.15
N GLN A 169 16.58 -3.76 10.62
CA GLN A 169 17.48 -4.78 10.05
C GLN A 169 18.17 -4.32 8.75
N LEU A 170 17.51 -3.47 7.96
CA LEU A 170 17.98 -3.04 6.65
C LEU A 170 18.60 -1.64 6.63
N ALA A 171 18.61 -0.93 7.76
CA ALA A 171 19.15 0.43 7.86
C ALA A 171 20.62 0.53 7.43
N GLU A 172 21.45 -0.44 7.81
CA GLU A 172 22.87 -0.50 7.41
C GLU A 172 23.07 -0.64 5.90
N LYS A 173 22.07 -1.21 5.21
CA LYS A 173 22.06 -1.37 3.75
C LYS A 173 21.46 -0.14 3.04
N GLY A 174 21.10 0.90 3.78
CA GLY A 174 20.48 2.10 3.25
C GLY A 174 19.04 1.93 2.80
N ILE A 175 18.41 0.78 3.07
CA ILE A 175 17.01 0.51 2.70
C ILE A 175 16.10 1.08 3.79
N ARG A 176 15.20 1.98 3.42
CA ARG A 176 14.19 2.54 4.31
C ARG A 176 12.92 1.70 4.24
N ALA A 177 12.27 1.51 5.38
CA ALA A 177 10.98 0.82 5.43
C ALA A 177 10.02 1.56 6.38
N ASN A 178 8.81 1.87 5.88
CA ASN A 178 7.82 2.63 6.63
C ASN A 178 6.41 2.05 6.39
N THR A 179 5.50 2.38 7.28
CA THR A 179 4.07 2.12 7.09
C THR A 179 3.30 3.42 6.90
N VAL A 180 2.22 3.35 6.15
CA VAL A 180 1.20 4.39 6.08
C VAL A 180 -0.10 3.78 6.61
N SER A 181 -0.75 4.47 7.54
CA SER A 181 -2.02 4.07 8.14
C SER A 181 -3.12 5.05 7.73
N PRO A 182 -3.89 4.74 6.68
CA PRO A 182 -5.03 5.55 6.28
C PRO A 182 -6.15 5.51 7.33
N GLY A 183 -6.88 6.63 7.45
CA GLY A 183 -8.20 6.68 8.06
C GLY A 183 -9.30 6.24 7.08
N ASN A 184 -10.55 6.59 7.42
CA ASN A 184 -11.67 6.35 6.53
C ASN A 184 -11.43 7.00 5.17
N THR A 185 -11.33 6.18 4.12
CA THR A 185 -11.02 6.61 2.75
C THR A 185 -12.12 6.17 1.80
N TYR A 186 -12.82 7.14 1.20
CA TYR A 186 -13.94 6.89 0.31
C TYR A 186 -13.50 6.84 -1.16
N HIS A 187 -13.96 5.84 -1.89
CA HIS A 187 -13.84 5.78 -3.35
C HIS A 187 -14.94 4.89 -3.93
N VAL A 188 -15.26 5.12 -5.21
CA VAL A 188 -16.22 4.31 -5.97
C VAL A 188 -15.71 2.86 -6.08
N GLY A 189 -16.58 1.89 -5.84
CA GLY A 189 -16.24 0.46 -5.75
C GLY A 189 -15.54 0.06 -4.47
N GLY A 190 -15.44 0.96 -3.48
CA GLY A 190 -14.80 0.71 -2.19
C GLY A 190 -15.74 0.23 -1.09
N VAL A 191 -15.16 -0.13 0.05
CA VAL A 191 -15.90 -0.61 1.23
C VAL A 191 -16.88 0.43 1.75
N TRP A 192 -16.51 1.71 1.76
CA TRP A 192 -17.39 2.76 2.28
C TRP A 192 -18.57 3.07 1.37
N GLU A 193 -18.43 2.98 0.04
CA GLU A 193 -19.58 3.05 -0.87
C GLU A 193 -20.54 1.87 -0.65
N SER A 194 -20.01 0.66 -0.46
CA SER A 194 -20.83 -0.52 -0.13
C SER A 194 -21.54 -0.36 1.21
N ILE A 195 -20.89 0.22 2.22
CA ILE A 195 -21.51 0.50 3.52
C ILE A 195 -22.55 1.60 3.39
N GLU A 196 -22.29 2.66 2.64
CA GLU A 196 -23.26 3.74 2.38
C GLU A 196 -24.57 3.21 1.79
N GLY A 197 -24.48 2.28 0.82
CA GLY A 197 -25.65 1.64 0.22
C GLY A 197 -26.31 0.56 1.07
N GLY A 198 -25.52 -0.21 1.84
CA GLY A 198 -25.99 -1.39 2.58
C GLY A 198 -26.30 -1.14 4.07
N ASN A 199 -25.64 -0.15 4.68
CA ASN A 199 -25.82 0.22 6.09
C ASN A 199 -25.59 1.73 6.29
N PRO A 200 -26.56 2.58 5.88
CA PRO A 200 -26.44 4.04 5.96
C PRO A 200 -26.25 4.58 7.39
N GLU A 201 -26.74 3.86 8.41
CA GLU A 201 -26.55 4.26 9.80
C GLU A 201 -25.08 4.15 10.21
N LEU A 202 -24.42 3.04 9.86
CA LEU A 202 -22.98 2.87 10.09
C LEU A 202 -22.17 3.91 9.29
N PHE A 203 -22.56 4.17 8.04
CA PHE A 203 -21.89 5.20 7.24
C PHE A 203 -21.98 6.58 7.89
N THR A 204 -23.19 6.98 8.32
CA THR A 204 -23.42 8.26 8.99
C THR A 204 -22.64 8.36 10.30
N PHE A 205 -22.63 7.29 11.09
CA PHE A 205 -21.82 7.21 12.31
C PHE A 205 -20.33 7.41 12.01
N ALA A 206 -19.79 6.67 11.04
CA ALA A 206 -18.39 6.76 10.63
C ALA A 206 -18.02 8.15 10.08
N MET A 207 -18.92 8.77 9.31
CA MET A 207 -18.76 10.16 8.86
C MET A 207 -18.64 11.13 10.04
N GLY A 208 -19.46 10.97 11.07
CA GLY A 208 -19.43 11.80 12.27
C GLY A 208 -18.14 11.66 13.11
N LEU A 209 -17.39 10.58 12.92
CA LEU A 209 -16.10 10.41 13.59
C LEU A 209 -14.97 11.22 12.94
N ASN A 210 -15.13 11.68 11.69
CA ASN A 210 -14.11 12.44 10.96
C ASN A 210 -14.16 13.92 11.34
N PRO A 211 -13.17 14.48 12.06
CA PRO A 211 -13.21 15.89 12.47
C PRO A 211 -13.22 16.88 11.30
N THR A 212 -12.70 16.44 10.14
CA THR A 212 -12.68 17.25 8.91
C THR A 212 -14.03 17.32 8.19
N GLY A 213 -15.06 16.63 8.70
CA GLY A 213 -16.39 16.55 8.10
C GLY A 213 -16.49 15.68 6.84
N ARG A 214 -15.40 14.96 6.48
CA ARG A 214 -15.38 14.05 5.33
C ARG A 214 -14.38 12.91 5.54
N MET A 215 -14.56 11.85 4.79
CA MET A 215 -13.52 10.82 4.64
C MET A 215 -12.39 11.32 3.71
N GLY A 216 -11.22 10.73 3.83
CA GLY A 216 -10.11 10.96 2.92
C GLY A 216 -10.37 10.41 1.52
N THR A 217 -9.55 10.81 0.57
CA THR A 217 -9.54 10.28 -0.79
C THR A 217 -8.32 9.39 -1.02
N PRO A 218 -8.36 8.44 -1.97
CA PRO A 218 -7.20 7.67 -2.35
C PRO A 218 -5.97 8.51 -2.73
N GLN A 219 -6.19 9.66 -3.37
CA GLN A 219 -5.13 10.58 -3.81
C GLN A 219 -4.41 11.23 -2.63
N GLU A 220 -5.11 11.56 -1.55
CA GLU A 220 -4.49 12.10 -0.33
C GLU A 220 -3.57 11.08 0.32
N ILE A 221 -3.96 9.80 0.33
CA ILE A 221 -3.12 8.72 0.82
C ILE A 221 -1.92 8.50 -0.12
N ALA A 222 -2.17 8.42 -1.43
CA ALA A 222 -1.15 8.18 -2.45
C ALA A 222 -0.04 9.23 -2.43
N SER A 223 -0.39 10.51 -2.27
CA SER A 223 0.59 11.60 -2.17
C SER A 223 1.59 11.37 -1.04
N SER A 224 1.10 10.94 0.13
CA SER A 224 1.94 10.65 1.29
C SER A 224 2.80 9.39 1.07
N VAL A 225 2.25 8.35 0.43
CA VAL A 225 2.96 7.12 0.10
C VAL A 225 4.11 7.41 -0.86
N VAL A 226 3.87 8.16 -1.92
CA VAL A 226 4.89 8.49 -2.92
C VAL A 226 5.96 9.42 -2.32
N PHE A 227 5.58 10.40 -1.49
CA PHE A 227 6.53 11.24 -0.77
C PHE A 227 7.44 10.41 0.14
N ILE A 228 6.89 9.53 1.00
CA ILE A 228 7.71 8.75 1.95
C ILE A 228 8.56 7.70 1.23
N SER A 229 8.16 7.27 0.01
CA SER A 229 8.96 6.40 -0.85
C SER A 229 10.15 7.14 -1.47
N SER A 230 10.05 8.45 -1.68
CA SER A 230 11.01 9.24 -2.43
C SER A 230 12.33 9.49 -1.67
N PRO A 231 13.44 9.79 -2.38
CA PRO A 231 14.71 10.20 -1.75
C PRO A 231 14.60 11.42 -0.82
N LEU A 232 13.60 12.29 -0.99
CA LEU A 232 13.39 13.44 -0.11
C LEU A 232 13.09 13.05 1.33
N SER A 233 12.55 11.83 1.52
CA SER A 233 12.30 11.23 2.83
C SER A 233 13.48 10.37 3.33
N SER A 234 14.70 10.70 2.94
CA SER A 234 15.92 9.87 3.14
C SER A 234 16.23 9.55 4.61
N ARG A 235 15.73 10.32 5.56
CA ARG A 235 15.97 10.08 6.99
C ARG A 235 14.78 9.42 7.69
N THR A 236 13.67 9.17 6.98
CA THR A 236 12.47 8.55 7.55
C THR A 236 12.50 7.04 7.31
N THR A 237 12.68 6.25 8.37
CA THR A 237 12.62 4.78 8.35
C THR A 237 12.11 4.29 9.70
N GLY A 238 11.33 3.21 9.72
CA GLY A 238 10.66 2.66 10.90
C GLY A 238 9.45 3.47 11.37
N ALA A 239 9.04 4.48 10.61
CA ALA A 239 7.89 5.32 10.94
C ALA A 239 6.56 4.67 10.51
N ASN A 240 5.51 4.99 11.26
CA ASN A 240 4.13 4.75 10.84
C ASN A 240 3.43 6.10 10.64
N LEU A 241 3.14 6.45 9.41
CA LEU A 241 2.56 7.74 9.04
C LEU A 241 1.04 7.63 9.01
N LEU A 242 0.36 8.36 9.91
CA LEU A 242 -1.10 8.45 9.91
C LEU A 242 -1.57 9.49 8.89
N ILE A 243 -2.50 9.07 8.02
CA ILE A 243 -3.16 9.93 7.03
C ILE A 243 -4.66 9.75 7.22
N ASP A 244 -5.20 10.38 8.24
CA ASP A 244 -6.54 10.08 8.76
C ASP A 244 -7.43 11.31 9.03
N GLY A 245 -6.95 12.52 8.77
CA GLY A 245 -7.70 13.75 9.03
C GLY A 245 -8.01 13.97 10.52
N ALA A 246 -7.13 13.50 11.40
CA ALA A 246 -7.28 13.53 12.85
C ALA A 246 -8.44 12.64 13.37
N LEU A 247 -8.78 11.58 12.63
CA LEU A 247 -9.78 10.58 13.04
C LEU A 247 -9.36 9.90 14.36
N THR A 248 -8.08 9.48 14.46
CA THR A 248 -7.52 8.89 15.67
C THR A 248 -7.18 9.98 16.69
N ARG A 249 -7.40 9.70 17.98
CA ARG A 249 -7.23 10.67 19.06
C ARG A 249 -5.96 10.48 19.88
N GLY A 250 -5.22 9.41 19.64
CA GLY A 250 -3.98 9.11 20.34
C GLY A 250 -2.85 10.08 19.98
N ILE A 251 -2.01 10.41 20.94
CA ILE A 251 -0.75 11.09 20.67
C ILE A 251 0.18 10.10 19.99
N GLN A 252 0.78 10.50 18.89
CA GLN A 252 1.71 9.67 18.13
C GLN A 252 3.13 9.94 18.64
N PHE A 253 3.74 8.90 19.17
CA PHE A 253 5.12 8.91 19.61
C PHE A 253 5.98 8.13 18.62
#